data_e4162b5d28a252fd069724ab4252cdf3
#
_entry.id   e4162b5d28a252fd069724ab4252cdf3
#
_cell.length_a   1.000
_cell.length_b   1.000
_cell.length_c   1.000
_cell.angle_alpha   90.00
_cell.angle_beta   90.00
_cell.angle_gamma   90.00
#
_symmetry.space_group_name_H-M   'P 1'
#
loop_
_entity.id
_entity.type
_entity.pdbx_description
1 polymer ?
#
loop_
_entity_poly.entity_id
_entity_poly.type
_entity_poly.pdbx_seq_one_letter_code
_entity_poly.pdbx_strand_id
1 'polypeptide(L)'
;TAPHAENTLAPIVPSNADKWSGFAETSLDDNLISAKIDCWHTERSVGGLSARLTVYLPASTKAPADDLLSLSLRPLDLTAIELPKRADAVCVEQPLAISQMQADASIAKRICSPTATAMAVAGASALAVWPGAITACLDPSTKAYGKWPLAIYWASQHGRLGAVEALVNWQQVLCVLRAGTALVCSIRFAKSTLPGAPMEQSGGHLLVLYGIEFDGEEGYALVMDPAADSNDKVSRRYKLQAFSDAWLAYRGGAYLFTPNIGGGAYLFTPNIFPPNQGGAALPKAAS
;
A
#
# COMPACT_ATOMS: atom_id res chain seq x y z
N THR A 1 7.90 -20.26 -28.12
CA THR A 1 8.20 -20.24 -26.70
C THR A 1 9.20 -19.14 -26.45
N ALA A 2 8.74 -18.00 -25.92
CA ALA A 2 9.62 -16.92 -25.53
C ALA A 2 10.52 -17.39 -24.36
N PRO A 3 11.78 -16.96 -24.30
CA PRO A 3 12.66 -17.29 -23.20
C PRO A 3 12.07 -16.74 -21.90
N HIS A 4 11.98 -17.59 -20.90
CA HIS A 4 11.58 -17.19 -19.56
C HIS A 4 12.75 -16.44 -18.93
N ALA A 5 12.60 -15.13 -18.73
CA ALA A 5 13.50 -14.40 -17.86
C ALA A 5 13.18 -14.79 -16.40
N GLU A 6 14.07 -15.47 -15.73
CA GLU A 6 13.98 -15.73 -14.28
C GLU A 6 14.60 -14.56 -13.52
N ASN A 7 13.75 -13.75 -12.91
CA ASN A 7 14.17 -12.73 -11.96
C ASN A 7 14.27 -13.37 -10.57
N THR A 8 15.48 -13.58 -10.10
CA THR A 8 15.70 -14.03 -8.73
C THR A 8 15.92 -12.80 -7.86
N LEU A 9 14.92 -12.43 -7.06
CA LEU A 9 15.16 -11.50 -5.95
C LEU A 9 16.22 -12.10 -5.03
N ALA A 10 17.15 -11.28 -4.59
CA ALA A 10 18.04 -11.69 -3.52
C ALA A 10 17.18 -12.13 -2.33
N PRO A 11 17.44 -13.30 -1.73
CA PRO A 11 16.62 -13.81 -0.66
C PRO A 11 16.55 -12.79 0.48
N ILE A 12 15.35 -12.54 0.97
CA ILE A 12 15.17 -11.90 2.26
C ILE A 12 15.60 -12.95 3.28
N VAL A 13 16.86 -12.91 3.67
CA VAL A 13 17.35 -13.78 4.74
C VAL A 13 17.32 -12.96 6.02
N PRO A 14 16.46 -13.28 6.99
CA PRO A 14 16.69 -12.85 8.35
C PRO A 14 17.94 -13.59 8.84
N SER A 15 19.08 -12.94 8.72
CA SER A 15 20.29 -13.45 9.38
C SER A 15 20.19 -13.11 10.86
N ASN A 16 19.69 -13.99 11.67
CA ASN A 16 19.30 -13.84 13.06
C ASN A 16 18.10 -12.90 13.24
N ALA A 17 17.25 -13.18 14.22
CA ALA A 17 15.99 -12.48 14.48
C ALA A 17 16.08 -10.95 14.60
N ASP A 18 17.27 -10.39 14.64
CA ASP A 18 17.52 -8.96 14.87
C ASP A 18 18.17 -8.22 13.69
N LYS A 19 18.44 -8.89 12.56
CA LYS A 19 19.13 -8.25 11.44
C LYS A 19 18.49 -8.63 10.10
N TRP A 20 17.65 -7.74 9.59
CA TRP A 20 17.24 -7.75 8.20
C TRP A 20 18.39 -7.25 7.33
N SER A 21 18.92 -8.08 6.44
CA SER A 21 19.69 -7.55 5.32
C SER A 21 18.72 -6.89 4.35
N GLY A 22 18.97 -5.62 4.00
CA GLY A 22 18.13 -4.90 3.06
C GLY A 22 18.01 -5.64 1.72
N PHE A 23 16.94 -5.35 0.99
CA PHE A 23 16.78 -5.84 -0.37
C PHE A 23 17.94 -5.35 -1.23
N ALA A 24 18.66 -6.25 -1.85
CA ALA A 24 19.51 -5.91 -2.96
C ALA A 24 18.62 -5.77 -4.20
N GLU A 25 18.62 -4.62 -4.83
CA GLU A 25 18.06 -4.49 -6.17
C GLU A 25 18.95 -5.26 -7.12
N THR A 26 18.47 -6.39 -7.61
CA THR A 26 19.08 -7.05 -8.77
C THR A 26 18.42 -6.46 -10.00
N SER A 27 19.12 -5.57 -10.71
CA SER A 27 18.75 -5.23 -12.07
C SER A 27 19.04 -6.46 -12.92
N LEU A 28 18.03 -7.03 -13.56
CA LEU A 28 18.26 -7.90 -14.69
C LEU A 28 18.39 -7.03 -15.93
N ASP A 29 19.42 -7.28 -16.68
CA ASP A 29 19.67 -6.72 -17.99
C ASP A 29 18.80 -7.42 -19.06
N ASP A 30 17.54 -7.67 -18.73
CA ASP A 30 16.53 -8.10 -19.66
C ASP A 30 15.74 -6.85 -20.07
N ASN A 31 15.89 -6.44 -21.32
CA ASN A 31 15.21 -5.29 -21.91
C ASN A 31 13.67 -5.34 -21.83
N LEU A 32 13.10 -6.33 -21.17
CA LEU A 32 11.67 -6.53 -21.02
C LEU A 32 11.14 -6.18 -19.63
N ILE A 33 11.92 -6.44 -18.58
CA ILE A 33 11.47 -6.26 -17.19
C ILE A 33 12.54 -5.48 -16.43
N SER A 34 12.14 -4.40 -15.80
CA SER A 34 12.98 -3.63 -14.87
C SER A 34 12.49 -3.76 -13.45
N ALA A 35 13.40 -4.07 -12.52
CA ALA A 35 13.12 -4.01 -11.10
C ALA A 35 13.09 -2.57 -10.64
N LYS A 36 12.06 -2.20 -9.89
CA LYS A 36 11.96 -0.94 -9.17
C LYS A 36 11.84 -1.27 -7.69
N ILE A 37 12.02 -0.28 -6.82
CA ILE A 37 11.75 -0.47 -5.40
C ILE A 37 10.32 -1.03 -5.26
N ASP A 38 10.20 -2.21 -4.64
CA ASP A 38 8.94 -2.87 -4.29
C ASP A 38 8.06 -3.37 -5.45
N CYS A 39 8.50 -3.30 -6.72
CA CYS A 39 7.73 -3.79 -7.87
C CYS A 39 8.60 -4.06 -9.11
N TRP A 40 8.02 -4.76 -10.08
CA TRP A 40 8.58 -4.93 -11.41
C TRP A 40 7.74 -4.21 -12.45
N HIS A 41 8.41 -3.61 -13.40
CA HIS A 41 7.78 -2.97 -14.55
C HIS A 41 8.16 -3.74 -15.80
N THR A 42 7.20 -4.01 -16.66
CA THR A 42 7.50 -4.42 -18.05
C THR A 42 7.69 -3.17 -18.90
N GLU A 43 8.69 -3.17 -19.77
CA GLU A 43 8.97 -2.03 -20.67
C GLU A 43 7.97 -1.94 -21.84
N ARG A 44 7.18 -2.98 -22.04
CA ARG A 44 6.11 -3.06 -23.05
C ARG A 44 5.00 -3.99 -22.58
N SER A 45 3.84 -3.91 -23.22
CA SER A 45 2.74 -4.85 -22.96
C SER A 45 3.17 -6.29 -23.24
N VAL A 46 2.80 -7.19 -22.32
CA VAL A 46 3.07 -8.62 -22.39
C VAL A 46 1.74 -9.40 -22.32
N GLY A 47 1.65 -10.48 -23.09
CA GLY A 47 0.43 -11.30 -23.17
C GLY A 47 0.23 -12.25 -21.98
N GLY A 48 1.23 -12.40 -21.13
CA GLY A 48 1.17 -13.25 -19.94
C GLY A 48 2.42 -13.12 -19.09
N LEU A 49 2.25 -13.30 -17.81
CA LEU A 49 3.31 -13.36 -16.80
C LEU A 49 3.15 -14.64 -16.00
N SER A 50 4.27 -15.27 -15.66
CA SER A 50 4.31 -16.31 -14.64
C SER A 50 5.27 -15.89 -13.54
N ALA A 51 4.87 -16.07 -12.30
CA ALA A 51 5.71 -15.78 -11.14
C ALA A 51 5.94 -17.07 -10.35
N ARG A 52 7.17 -17.29 -9.90
CA ARG A 52 7.52 -18.34 -8.97
C ARG A 52 8.09 -17.70 -7.72
N LEU A 53 7.45 -17.93 -6.58
CA LEU A 53 7.99 -17.59 -5.28
C LEU A 53 8.66 -18.84 -4.68
N THR A 54 9.93 -18.72 -4.33
CA THR A 54 10.65 -19.77 -3.60
C THR A 54 11.01 -19.24 -2.22
N VAL A 55 10.50 -19.89 -1.18
CA VAL A 55 10.75 -19.52 0.21
C VAL A 55 11.70 -20.56 0.82
N TYR A 56 12.86 -20.11 1.29
CA TYR A 56 13.82 -20.95 1.99
C TYR A 56 13.61 -20.78 3.49
N LEU A 57 13.24 -21.88 4.15
CA LEU A 57 13.06 -21.90 5.60
C LEU A 57 14.22 -22.70 6.24
N PRO A 58 14.71 -22.30 7.43
CA PRO A 58 15.60 -23.14 8.20
C PRO A 58 14.96 -24.51 8.45
N ALA A 59 15.78 -25.57 8.45
CA ALA A 59 15.29 -26.97 8.56
C ALA A 59 14.42 -27.23 9.81
N SER A 60 14.59 -26.43 10.86
CA SER A 60 13.81 -26.51 12.10
C SER A 60 12.55 -25.62 12.09
N THR A 61 12.31 -24.84 11.02
CA THR A 61 11.18 -23.91 10.96
C THR A 61 10.00 -24.59 10.30
N LYS A 62 8.88 -24.65 11.02
CA LYS A 62 7.62 -25.09 10.44
C LYS A 62 7.09 -24.00 9.52
N ALA A 63 6.67 -24.37 8.32
CA ALA A 63 6.02 -23.41 7.42
C ALA A 63 4.80 -22.80 8.11
N PRO A 64 4.64 -21.47 8.09
CA PRO A 64 3.46 -20.83 8.66
C PRO A 64 2.20 -21.34 7.92
N ALA A 65 1.14 -21.58 8.67
CA ALA A 65 -0.12 -22.06 8.10
C ALA A 65 -1.01 -20.93 7.56
N ASP A 66 -0.73 -19.70 7.97
CA ASP A 66 -1.61 -18.53 7.77
C ASP A 66 -0.87 -17.37 7.07
N ASP A 67 -0.05 -17.67 6.04
CA ASP A 67 0.62 -16.65 5.26
C ASP A 67 -0.30 -16.08 4.17
N LEU A 68 -0.24 -14.77 3.97
CA LEU A 68 -0.83 -14.09 2.83
C LEU A 68 0.22 -13.89 1.74
N LEU A 69 -0.01 -14.47 0.58
CA LEU A 69 0.70 -14.11 -0.65
C LEU A 69 -0.22 -13.27 -1.52
N SER A 70 0.19 -12.05 -1.81
CA SER A 70 -0.51 -11.16 -2.73
C SER A 70 0.34 -10.90 -3.97
N LEU A 71 -0.29 -10.98 -5.13
CA LEU A 71 0.28 -10.57 -6.42
C LEU A 71 -0.65 -9.54 -7.05
N SER A 72 -0.19 -8.31 -7.14
CA SER A 72 -0.96 -7.23 -7.74
C SER A 72 -0.39 -6.90 -9.12
N LEU A 73 -1.26 -6.90 -10.12
CA LEU A 73 -0.91 -6.57 -11.51
C LEU A 73 -1.63 -5.28 -11.92
N ARG A 74 -0.90 -4.41 -12.59
CA ARG A 74 -1.44 -3.15 -13.09
C ARG A 74 -1.07 -2.96 -14.56
N PRO A 75 -2.03 -2.63 -15.44
CA PRO A 75 -1.73 -2.25 -16.82
C PRO A 75 -0.81 -1.03 -16.88
N LEU A 76 0.09 -0.98 -17.88
CA LEU A 76 0.96 0.17 -18.12
C LEU A 76 0.18 1.39 -18.65
N ASP A 77 -0.86 1.14 -19.43
CA ASP A 77 -1.62 2.10 -20.23
C ASP A 77 -3.02 2.35 -19.68
N LEU A 78 -3.12 2.76 -18.42
CA LEU A 78 -4.38 3.24 -17.88
C LEU A 78 -4.76 4.57 -18.55
N THR A 79 -5.77 4.53 -19.41
CA THR A 79 -6.15 5.68 -20.24
C THR A 79 -7.09 6.66 -19.58
N ALA A 80 -7.93 6.18 -18.66
CA ALA A 80 -8.85 7.04 -17.90
C ALA A 80 -9.24 6.37 -16.57
N ILE A 81 -9.40 7.18 -15.53
CA ILE A 81 -9.91 6.75 -14.24
C ILE A 81 -11.23 7.45 -14.01
N GLU A 82 -12.32 6.66 -14.03
CA GLU A 82 -13.65 7.16 -13.72
C GLU A 82 -13.72 7.50 -12.22
N LEU A 83 -14.16 8.72 -11.91
CA LEU A 83 -14.35 9.14 -10.54
C LEU A 83 -15.63 8.56 -9.93
N PRO A 84 -15.65 8.31 -8.61
CA PRO A 84 -16.87 8.00 -7.88
C PRO A 84 -17.94 9.07 -8.03
N LYS A 85 -19.18 8.66 -7.91
CA LYS A 85 -20.36 9.54 -7.89
C LYS A 85 -20.84 9.74 -6.46
N ARG A 86 -21.71 10.69 -6.23
CA ARG A 86 -22.27 10.99 -4.91
C ARG A 86 -22.86 9.75 -4.20
N ALA A 87 -23.46 8.85 -4.95
CA ALA A 87 -23.97 7.57 -4.40
C ALA A 87 -22.89 6.63 -3.87
N ASP A 88 -21.64 6.88 -4.21
CA ASP A 88 -20.48 6.07 -3.79
C ASP A 88 -19.84 6.62 -2.50
N ALA A 89 -20.40 7.68 -1.90
CA ALA A 89 -19.89 8.21 -0.64
C ALA A 89 -19.77 7.11 0.43
N VAL A 90 -18.62 7.02 1.05
CA VAL A 90 -18.30 6.00 2.06
C VAL A 90 -17.20 6.52 2.97
N CYS A 91 -17.32 6.24 4.26
CA CYS A 91 -16.32 6.59 5.24
C CYS A 91 -16.17 5.42 6.23
N VAL A 92 -14.94 5.03 6.51
CA VAL A 92 -14.62 4.15 7.64
C VAL A 92 -14.30 5.00 8.87
N GLU A 93 -14.12 4.36 10.01
CA GLU A 93 -13.70 5.08 11.23
C GLU A 93 -12.44 5.89 10.95
N GLN A 94 -12.50 7.18 11.31
CA GLN A 94 -11.36 8.09 11.11
C GLN A 94 -10.19 7.65 11.99
N PRO A 95 -9.01 7.39 11.40
CA PRO A 95 -7.82 7.03 12.18
C PRO A 95 -7.38 8.13 13.14
N LEU A 96 -6.72 7.75 14.22
CA LEU A 96 -6.11 8.71 15.15
C LEU A 96 -5.07 9.57 14.44
N ALA A 97 -5.18 10.89 14.59
CA ALA A 97 -4.29 11.84 13.91
C ALA A 97 -2.88 11.83 14.52
N ILE A 98 -1.86 11.55 13.69
CA ILE A 98 -0.44 11.60 14.07
C ILE A 98 0.31 12.40 13.01
N SER A 99 0.84 13.56 13.40
CA SER A 99 1.77 14.31 12.57
C SER A 99 3.18 13.74 12.71
N GLN A 100 3.78 13.34 11.59
CA GLN A 100 5.19 12.91 11.57
C GLN A 100 6.15 14.01 12.01
N MET A 101 5.72 15.27 11.92
CA MET A 101 6.52 16.44 12.32
C MET A 101 6.68 16.57 13.84
N GLN A 102 5.96 15.75 14.63
CA GLN A 102 6.16 15.63 16.08
C GLN A 102 7.36 14.75 16.46
N ALA A 103 7.94 14.03 15.51
CA ALA A 103 9.14 13.23 15.73
C ALA A 103 10.40 14.12 15.74
N ASP A 104 11.53 13.51 16.07
CA ASP A 104 12.84 14.17 15.99
C ASP A 104 13.06 14.79 14.60
N ALA A 105 13.53 16.02 14.56
CA ALA A 105 13.70 16.80 13.33
C ALA A 105 14.59 16.10 12.28
N SER A 106 15.52 15.24 12.70
CA SER A 106 16.43 14.50 11.81
C SER A 106 15.71 13.43 10.98
N ILE A 107 14.55 12.96 11.45
CA ILE A 107 13.76 11.90 10.78
C ILE A 107 12.37 12.35 10.35
N ALA A 108 11.83 13.42 10.95
CA ALA A 108 10.44 13.86 10.78
C ALA A 108 9.96 13.89 9.31
N LYS A 109 10.78 14.36 8.38
CA LYS A 109 10.43 14.46 6.94
C LYS A 109 10.54 13.14 6.17
N ARG A 110 10.89 12.02 6.83
CA ARG A 110 11.23 10.75 6.18
C ARG A 110 10.37 9.57 6.65
N ILE A 111 9.47 9.78 7.61
CA ILE A 111 8.73 8.73 8.31
C ILE A 111 7.23 8.69 7.98
N CYS A 112 6.83 9.15 6.78
CA CYS A 112 5.43 9.07 6.36
C CYS A 112 4.91 7.63 6.33
N SER A 113 5.72 6.67 5.89
CA SER A 113 5.35 5.25 5.83
C SER A 113 5.00 4.68 7.21
N PRO A 114 5.90 4.65 8.21
CA PRO A 114 5.57 4.13 9.53
C PRO A 114 4.45 4.92 10.22
N THR A 115 4.34 6.23 9.99
CA THR A 115 3.29 7.05 10.59
C THR A 115 1.92 6.70 10.01
N ALA A 116 1.80 6.67 8.68
CA ALA A 116 0.55 6.27 8.02
C ALA A 116 0.16 4.82 8.38
N THR A 117 1.15 3.92 8.47
CA THR A 117 0.89 2.53 8.88
C THR A 117 0.37 2.45 10.31
N ALA A 118 0.99 3.15 11.27
CA ALA A 118 0.51 3.19 12.65
C ALA A 118 -0.94 3.70 12.75
N MET A 119 -1.27 4.78 12.04
CA MET A 119 -2.62 5.32 11.97
C MET A 119 -3.64 4.31 11.40
N ALA A 120 -3.27 3.58 10.34
CA ALA A 120 -4.17 2.64 9.67
C ALA A 120 -4.38 1.33 10.46
N VAL A 121 -3.38 0.90 11.24
CA VAL A 121 -3.34 -0.43 11.86
C VAL A 121 -3.84 -0.42 13.29
N ALA A 122 -3.46 0.58 14.08
CA ALA A 122 -3.50 0.49 15.54
C ALA A 122 -4.68 1.24 16.20
N GLY A 123 -5.56 1.90 15.44
CA GLY A 123 -6.75 2.58 15.98
C GLY A 123 -6.38 3.54 17.12
N ALA A 124 -7.06 3.45 18.24
CA ALA A 124 -6.82 4.30 19.41
C ALA A 124 -5.41 4.17 20.02
N SER A 125 -4.72 3.04 19.78
CA SER A 125 -3.36 2.80 20.28
C SER A 125 -2.27 3.35 19.37
N ALA A 126 -2.61 3.95 18.21
CA ALA A 126 -1.66 4.33 17.18
C ALA A 126 -0.52 5.21 17.70
N LEU A 127 -0.81 6.19 18.54
CA LEU A 127 0.21 7.08 19.12
C LEU A 127 1.17 6.33 20.05
N ALA A 128 0.68 5.37 20.81
CA ALA A 128 1.50 4.59 21.75
C ALA A 128 2.47 3.64 21.02
N VAL A 129 2.05 3.07 19.88
CA VAL A 129 2.87 2.12 19.11
C VAL A 129 3.71 2.79 18.01
N TRP A 130 3.46 4.05 17.71
CA TRP A 130 4.14 4.79 16.64
C TRP A 130 5.68 4.80 16.73
N PRO A 131 6.32 5.01 17.91
CA PRO A 131 7.79 4.91 18.03
C PRO A 131 8.32 3.53 17.63
N GLY A 132 7.58 2.47 17.96
CA GLY A 132 7.90 1.10 17.55
C GLY A 132 7.78 0.92 16.02
N ALA A 133 6.76 1.51 15.38
CA ALA A 133 6.61 1.51 13.93
C ALA A 133 7.79 2.20 13.24
N ILE A 134 8.22 3.36 13.74
CA ILE A 134 9.39 4.08 13.21
C ILE A 134 10.63 3.20 13.28
N THR A 135 10.88 2.58 14.43
CA THR A 135 12.05 1.71 14.62
C THR A 135 12.02 0.49 13.70
N ALA A 136 10.87 -0.17 13.59
CA ALA A 136 10.71 -1.37 12.77
C ALA A 136 10.79 -1.10 11.27
N CYS A 137 10.36 0.07 10.82
CA CYS A 137 10.41 0.46 9.41
C CYS A 137 11.76 1.04 8.97
N LEU A 138 12.71 1.23 9.88
CA LEU A 138 14.06 1.66 9.51
C LEU A 138 14.81 0.53 8.82
N ASP A 139 15.13 0.71 7.55
CA ASP A 139 16.12 -0.13 6.89
C ASP A 139 17.54 0.27 7.32
N PRO A 140 18.26 -0.59 8.04
CA PRO A 140 19.57 -0.23 8.56
C PRO A 140 20.63 -0.03 7.46
N SER A 141 20.44 -0.62 6.28
CA SER A 141 21.41 -0.54 5.18
C SER A 141 21.31 0.79 4.42
N THR A 142 20.09 1.24 4.12
CA THR A 142 19.86 2.48 3.35
C THR A 142 19.47 3.66 4.23
N LYS A 143 19.22 3.44 5.52
CA LYS A 143 18.68 4.43 6.46
C LYS A 143 17.34 5.03 6.00
N ALA A 144 16.59 4.27 5.19
CA ALA A 144 15.27 4.64 4.69
C ALA A 144 14.16 4.07 5.57
N TYR A 145 13.01 4.75 5.60
CA TYR A 145 11.80 4.34 6.33
C TYR A 145 10.65 3.94 5.39
N GLY A 146 10.85 4.08 4.09
CA GLY A 146 9.81 3.88 3.07
C GLY A 146 9.87 2.52 2.38
N LYS A 147 10.55 1.54 2.91
CA LYS A 147 10.54 0.18 2.37
C LYS A 147 9.25 -0.52 2.80
N TRP A 148 8.38 -0.76 1.83
CA TRP A 148 7.02 -1.24 2.03
C TRP A 148 6.91 -2.56 2.79
N PRO A 149 7.75 -3.58 2.51
CA PRO A 149 7.71 -4.84 3.26
C PRO A 149 7.94 -4.69 4.76
N LEU A 150 8.72 -3.70 5.20
CA LEU A 150 8.94 -3.46 6.63
C LEU A 150 7.67 -2.97 7.33
N ALA A 151 6.90 -2.11 6.66
CA ALA A 151 5.61 -1.65 7.17
C ALA A 151 4.58 -2.79 7.24
N ILE A 152 4.53 -3.65 6.21
CA ILE A 152 3.67 -4.83 6.18
C ILE A 152 4.05 -5.81 7.30
N TYR A 153 5.36 -6.07 7.46
CA TYR A 153 5.84 -6.93 8.55
C TYR A 153 5.48 -6.36 9.94
N TRP A 154 5.71 -5.07 10.16
CA TRP A 154 5.33 -4.45 11.43
C TRP A 154 3.83 -4.58 11.71
N ALA A 155 2.98 -4.37 10.72
CA ALA A 155 1.54 -4.56 10.84
C ALA A 155 1.16 -6.00 11.22
N SER A 156 1.87 -7.00 10.68
CA SER A 156 1.63 -8.41 11.02
C SER A 156 1.91 -8.70 12.50
N GLN A 157 2.92 -8.06 13.09
CA GLN A 157 3.23 -8.17 14.52
C GLN A 157 2.15 -7.51 15.41
N HIS A 158 1.27 -6.69 14.81
CA HIS A 158 0.13 -6.04 15.46
C HIS A 158 -1.21 -6.70 15.05
N GLY A 159 -1.17 -7.95 14.62
CA GLY A 159 -2.35 -8.76 14.31
C GLY A 159 -3.08 -8.33 13.05
N ARG A 160 -2.40 -7.71 12.07
CA ARG A 160 -2.97 -7.33 10.79
C ARG A 160 -2.24 -8.02 9.66
N LEU A 161 -2.92 -8.82 8.87
CA LEU A 161 -2.35 -9.26 7.60
C LEU A 161 -2.34 -8.07 6.64
N GLY A 162 -1.23 -7.88 5.96
CA GLY A 162 -1.06 -6.76 5.04
C GLY A 162 -0.55 -7.20 3.68
N ALA A 163 -0.91 -6.43 2.67
CA ALA A 163 -0.42 -6.60 1.31
C ALA A 163 -0.11 -5.24 0.68
N VAL A 164 0.79 -5.24 -0.29
CA VAL A 164 1.02 -4.10 -1.17
C VAL A 164 0.26 -4.35 -2.46
N GLU A 165 -0.66 -3.44 -2.78
CA GLU A 165 -1.52 -3.55 -3.96
C GLU A 165 -1.32 -2.36 -4.89
N ALA A 166 -1.47 -2.60 -6.19
CA ALA A 166 -1.50 -1.57 -7.23
C ALA A 166 -2.93 -1.44 -7.75
N LEU A 167 -3.72 -0.57 -7.12
CA LEU A 167 -5.11 -0.35 -7.48
C LEU A 167 -5.23 0.40 -8.81
N VAL A 168 -6.19 0.02 -9.63
CA VAL A 168 -6.33 0.54 -10.99
C VAL A 168 -7.52 1.48 -11.16
N ASN A 169 -8.50 1.43 -10.26
CA ASN A 169 -9.70 2.25 -10.35
C ASN A 169 -10.36 2.45 -8.99
N TRP A 170 -11.32 3.38 -8.93
CA TRP A 170 -12.07 3.68 -7.74
C TRP A 170 -13.01 2.56 -7.29
N GLN A 171 -13.45 1.67 -8.18
CA GLN A 171 -14.28 0.52 -7.79
C GLN A 171 -13.54 -0.40 -6.82
N GLN A 172 -12.27 -0.66 -7.08
CA GLN A 172 -11.44 -1.44 -6.15
C GLN A 172 -11.26 -0.72 -4.81
N VAL A 173 -11.02 0.59 -4.84
CA VAL A 173 -10.92 1.41 -3.63
C VAL A 173 -12.20 1.37 -2.81
N LEU A 174 -13.34 1.56 -3.47
CA LEU A 174 -14.67 1.50 -2.85
C LEU A 174 -14.96 0.14 -2.21
N CYS A 175 -14.54 -0.96 -2.84
CA CYS A 175 -14.67 -2.29 -2.25
C CYS A 175 -13.92 -2.38 -0.91
N VAL A 176 -12.70 -1.85 -0.84
CA VAL A 176 -11.89 -1.86 0.39
C VAL A 176 -12.52 -0.97 1.48
N LEU A 177 -12.92 0.26 1.13
CA LEU A 177 -13.56 1.17 2.07
C LEU A 177 -14.89 0.61 2.59
N ARG A 178 -15.74 0.04 1.72
CA ARG A 178 -17.00 -0.60 2.09
C ARG A 178 -16.82 -1.84 2.96
N ALA A 179 -15.67 -2.50 2.86
CA ALA A 179 -15.27 -3.57 3.78
C ALA A 179 -14.79 -3.06 5.15
N GLY A 180 -14.83 -1.74 5.40
CA GLY A 180 -14.44 -1.15 6.67
C GLY A 180 -12.94 -0.94 6.84
N THR A 181 -12.17 -0.94 5.75
CA THR A 181 -10.70 -0.85 5.79
C THR A 181 -10.21 0.46 5.17
N ALA A 182 -9.39 1.20 5.91
CA ALA A 182 -8.65 2.35 5.38
C ALA A 182 -7.42 1.88 4.58
N LEU A 183 -6.97 2.69 3.62
CA LEU A 183 -5.85 2.37 2.75
C LEU A 183 -4.67 3.32 3.02
N VAL A 184 -3.45 2.79 3.07
CA VAL A 184 -2.25 3.64 3.08
C VAL A 184 -1.80 3.85 1.64
N CYS A 185 -2.08 5.02 1.09
CA CYS A 185 -1.89 5.35 -0.32
C CYS A 185 -0.51 5.96 -0.58
N SER A 186 0.20 5.48 -1.59
CA SER A 186 1.46 6.05 -2.07
C SER A 186 1.19 7.05 -3.18
N ILE A 187 1.30 8.34 -2.85
CA ILE A 187 1.01 9.42 -3.79
C ILE A 187 2.27 10.10 -4.31
N ARG A 188 2.15 10.69 -5.49
CA ARG A 188 3.16 11.59 -6.09
C ARG A 188 2.46 12.74 -6.78
N PHE A 189 2.95 13.95 -6.59
CA PHE A 189 2.37 15.12 -7.22
C PHE A 189 3.41 16.23 -7.45
N ALA A 190 3.19 16.98 -8.51
CA ALA A 190 4.00 18.14 -8.87
C ALA A 190 3.52 19.38 -8.09
N LYS A 191 4.29 20.45 -8.18
CA LYS A 191 3.94 21.72 -7.54
C LYS A 191 2.53 22.17 -7.93
N SER A 192 1.74 22.49 -6.92
CA SER A 192 0.36 23.02 -7.05
C SER A 192 -0.68 22.06 -7.66
N THR A 193 -0.34 20.78 -7.91
CA THR A 193 -1.30 19.81 -8.49
C THR A 193 -2.15 19.08 -7.44
N LEU A 194 -1.82 19.18 -6.15
CA LEU A 194 -2.65 18.70 -5.03
C LEU A 194 -2.92 19.85 -4.05
N PRO A 195 -3.91 20.70 -4.31
CA PRO A 195 -4.24 21.82 -3.44
C PRO A 195 -4.61 21.36 -2.03
N GLY A 196 -4.10 22.07 -1.02
CA GLY A 196 -4.33 21.73 0.38
C GLY A 196 -3.33 20.72 0.96
N ALA A 197 -2.40 20.19 0.17
CA ALA A 197 -1.32 19.36 0.69
C ALA A 197 -0.38 20.16 1.61
N PRO A 198 0.18 19.54 2.67
CA PRO A 198 1.11 20.23 3.59
C PRO A 198 2.47 20.52 2.98
N MET A 199 2.74 19.99 1.79
CA MET A 199 3.96 20.21 1.02
C MET A 199 3.62 20.66 -0.41
N GLU A 200 4.49 21.44 -1.03
CA GLU A 200 4.25 21.97 -2.39
C GLU A 200 4.27 20.90 -3.48
N GLN A 201 5.09 19.87 -3.29
CA GLN A 201 5.28 18.74 -4.21
C GLN A 201 5.83 17.53 -3.48
N SER A 202 5.65 16.34 -4.04
CA SER A 202 6.26 15.11 -3.52
C SER A 202 6.64 14.15 -4.64
N GLY A 203 7.86 13.59 -4.57
CA GLY A 203 8.29 12.45 -5.40
C GLY A 203 7.79 11.09 -4.91
N GLY A 204 7.23 11.04 -3.69
CA GLY A 204 6.66 9.87 -3.05
C GLY A 204 6.28 10.20 -1.61
N HIS A 205 5.01 10.04 -1.26
CA HIS A 205 4.47 10.30 0.06
C HIS A 205 3.39 9.29 0.40
N LEU A 206 3.32 8.88 1.66
CA LEU A 206 2.31 7.94 2.14
C LEU A 206 1.37 8.64 3.14
N LEU A 207 0.08 8.48 2.90
CA LEU A 207 -1.00 8.98 3.74
C LEU A 207 -2.12 7.94 3.84
N VAL A 208 -3.06 8.12 4.75
CA VAL A 208 -4.20 7.20 4.91
C VAL A 208 -5.43 7.78 4.25
N LEU A 209 -6.04 7.04 3.31
CA LEU A 209 -7.37 7.30 2.78
C LEU A 209 -8.38 6.54 3.64
N TYR A 210 -9.34 7.24 4.24
CA TYR A 210 -10.36 6.63 5.10
C TYR A 210 -11.79 6.88 4.63
N GLY A 211 -11.98 7.62 3.54
CA GLY A 211 -13.32 7.84 3.01
C GLY A 211 -13.37 8.71 1.76
N ILE A 212 -14.57 8.81 1.24
CA ILE A 212 -14.96 9.68 0.14
C ILE A 212 -16.25 10.37 0.53
N GLU A 213 -16.30 11.68 0.38
CA GLU A 213 -17.51 12.46 0.60
C GLU A 213 -17.79 13.43 -0.55
N PHE A 214 -18.96 14.00 -0.57
CA PHE A 214 -19.40 14.96 -1.59
C PHE A 214 -20.02 16.19 -0.95
N ASP A 215 -19.67 17.35 -1.50
CA ASP A 215 -20.31 18.62 -1.26
C ASP A 215 -20.95 19.09 -2.57
N GLY A 216 -22.27 18.96 -2.69
CA GLY A 216 -22.95 19.06 -3.98
C GLY A 216 -22.44 17.98 -4.94
N GLU A 217 -21.91 18.41 -6.08
CA GLU A 217 -21.31 17.54 -7.11
C GLU A 217 -19.79 17.37 -6.94
N GLU A 218 -19.17 18.17 -6.07
CA GLU A 218 -17.73 18.10 -5.85
C GLU A 218 -17.39 16.95 -4.89
N GLY A 219 -16.57 16.00 -5.36
CA GLY A 219 -16.09 14.86 -4.56
C GLY A 219 -14.76 15.15 -3.87
N TYR A 220 -14.61 14.61 -2.68
CA TYR A 220 -13.40 14.72 -1.87
C TYR A 220 -12.94 13.38 -1.32
N ALA A 221 -11.64 13.15 -1.38
CA ALA A 221 -10.98 12.10 -0.63
C ALA A 221 -10.72 12.58 0.80
N LEU A 222 -11.18 11.82 1.78
CA LEU A 222 -10.94 12.06 3.20
C LEU A 222 -9.65 11.36 3.60
N VAL A 223 -8.66 12.10 4.02
CA VAL A 223 -7.33 11.56 4.27
C VAL A 223 -6.76 11.99 5.62
N MET A 224 -5.89 11.13 6.17
CA MET A 224 -4.98 11.49 7.26
C MET A 224 -3.59 11.67 6.66
N ASP A 225 -3.15 12.93 6.53
CA ASP A 225 -1.86 13.26 5.94
C ASP A 225 -0.82 13.55 7.04
N PRO A 226 0.12 12.60 7.27
CA PRO A 226 1.09 12.72 8.37
C PRO A 226 2.08 13.86 8.21
N ALA A 227 2.23 14.43 7.01
CA ALA A 227 3.17 15.54 6.77
C ALA A 227 2.65 16.90 7.27
N ALA A 228 1.44 16.96 7.80
CA ALA A 228 0.91 18.17 8.43
C ALA A 228 1.77 18.61 9.63
N ASP A 229 1.84 19.91 9.89
CA ASP A 229 2.69 20.49 10.95
C ASP A 229 2.30 20.04 12.36
N SER A 230 1.03 19.68 12.58
CA SER A 230 0.47 19.33 13.89
C SER A 230 -0.66 18.31 13.74
N ASN A 231 -0.99 17.60 14.83
CA ASN A 231 -2.00 16.53 14.81
C ASN A 231 -3.39 17.03 14.41
N ASP A 232 -3.77 18.24 14.80
CA ASP A 232 -5.06 18.86 14.45
C ASP A 232 -5.21 19.18 12.95
N LYS A 233 -4.10 19.21 12.21
CA LYS A 233 -4.05 19.47 10.77
C LYS A 233 -3.85 18.21 9.91
N VAL A 234 -3.75 17.04 10.52
CA VAL A 234 -3.52 15.76 9.81
C VAL A 234 -4.75 15.33 9.00
N SER A 235 -5.96 15.53 9.54
CA SER A 235 -7.20 15.26 8.82
C SER A 235 -7.42 16.30 7.72
N ARG A 236 -7.54 15.85 6.47
CA ARG A 236 -7.66 16.72 5.28
C ARG A 236 -8.67 16.20 4.28
N ARG A 237 -9.10 17.11 3.43
CA ARG A 237 -9.94 16.85 2.27
C ARG A 237 -9.16 17.23 1.02
N TYR A 238 -8.99 16.30 0.11
CA TYR A 238 -8.43 16.58 -1.21
C TYR A 238 -9.50 16.41 -2.28
N LYS A 239 -9.57 17.35 -3.25
CA LYS A 239 -10.46 17.17 -4.40
C LYS A 239 -10.19 15.83 -5.06
N LEU A 240 -11.25 15.09 -5.32
CA LEU A 240 -11.16 13.70 -5.75
C LEU A 240 -10.37 13.53 -7.05
N GLN A 241 -10.53 14.46 -8.01
CA GLN A 241 -9.76 14.45 -9.25
C GLN A 241 -8.27 14.64 -8.96
N ALA A 242 -7.88 15.66 -8.20
CA ALA A 242 -6.46 15.93 -7.91
C ALA A 242 -5.80 14.79 -7.12
N PHE A 243 -6.55 14.16 -6.20
CA PHE A 243 -6.08 13.00 -5.46
C PHE A 243 -5.97 11.76 -6.37
N SER A 244 -6.92 11.54 -7.25
CA SER A 244 -6.90 10.46 -8.24
C SER A 244 -5.67 10.57 -9.15
N ASP A 245 -5.36 11.78 -9.62
CA ASP A 245 -4.20 12.05 -10.47
C ASP A 245 -2.88 11.80 -9.72
N ALA A 246 -2.81 12.22 -8.45
CA ALA A 246 -1.63 12.03 -7.61
C ALA A 246 -1.39 10.56 -7.23
N TRP A 247 -2.41 9.73 -7.22
CA TRP A 247 -2.36 8.35 -6.72
C TRP A 247 -2.66 7.32 -7.78
N LEU A 248 -3.94 7.20 -8.19
CA LEU A 248 -4.39 6.13 -9.11
C LEU A 248 -3.80 6.30 -10.51
N ALA A 249 -3.75 7.51 -11.04
CA ALA A 249 -3.16 7.76 -12.35
C ALA A 249 -1.65 7.53 -12.36
N TYR A 250 -0.99 7.69 -11.21
CA TYR A 250 0.46 7.46 -11.12
C TYR A 250 0.80 5.97 -10.98
N ARG A 251 0.47 5.33 -9.86
CA ARG A 251 0.81 3.92 -9.57
C ARG A 251 -0.33 3.14 -8.93
N GLY A 252 -1.25 3.81 -8.26
CA GLY A 252 -2.29 3.18 -7.46
C GLY A 252 -1.75 2.34 -6.29
N GLY A 253 -0.46 2.51 -5.94
CA GLY A 253 0.18 1.75 -4.88
C GLY A 253 -0.45 2.03 -3.53
N ALA A 254 -0.76 0.98 -2.76
CA ALA A 254 -1.30 1.10 -1.43
C ALA A 254 -0.89 -0.08 -0.53
N TYR A 255 -0.83 0.17 0.79
CA TYR A 255 -0.88 -0.91 1.77
C TYR A 255 -2.34 -1.15 2.12
N LEU A 256 -2.74 -2.39 2.07
CA LEU A 256 -4.03 -2.87 2.55
C LEU A 256 -3.80 -3.74 3.77
N PHE A 257 -4.55 -3.49 4.83
CA PHE A 257 -4.47 -4.26 6.06
C PHE A 257 -5.84 -4.89 6.35
N THR A 258 -5.88 -6.22 6.50
CA THR A 258 -7.12 -6.88 6.90
C THR A 258 -7.44 -6.58 8.35
N PRO A 259 -8.72 -6.50 8.72
CA PRO A 259 -9.11 -6.61 10.12
C PRO A 259 -8.61 -7.93 10.69
N ASN A 260 -8.17 -7.93 11.94
CA ASN A 260 -7.79 -9.17 12.63
C ASN A 260 -9.05 -9.96 13.00
N ILE A 261 -9.58 -10.70 12.03
CA ILE A 261 -10.64 -11.69 12.26
C ILE A 261 -9.98 -13.05 12.20
N GLY A 262 -9.84 -13.67 13.35
CA GLY A 262 -9.20 -14.97 13.47
C GLY A 262 -9.69 -15.96 12.41
N GLY A 263 -8.76 -16.52 11.64
CA GLY A 263 -8.95 -17.73 10.86
C GLY A 263 -9.68 -17.60 9.52
N GLY A 264 -9.42 -16.58 8.71
CA GLY A 264 -9.93 -16.51 7.35
C GLY A 264 -8.95 -15.86 6.39
N ALA A 265 -8.46 -16.59 5.39
CA ALA A 265 -7.68 -16.00 4.31
C ALA A 265 -8.62 -15.16 3.43
N TYR A 266 -8.42 -13.84 3.41
CA TYR A 266 -9.08 -12.96 2.45
C TYR A 266 -8.16 -12.79 1.26
N LEU A 267 -8.51 -13.43 0.16
CA LEU A 267 -7.94 -13.13 -1.15
C LEU A 267 -8.53 -11.83 -1.66
N PHE A 268 -7.80 -10.72 -1.53
CA PHE A 268 -8.03 -9.57 -2.36
C PHE A 268 -7.46 -9.89 -3.74
N THR A 269 -8.31 -10.30 -4.67
CA THR A 269 -7.95 -10.41 -6.09
C THR A 269 -8.55 -9.22 -6.84
N PRO A 270 -7.82 -8.11 -6.96
CA PRO A 270 -8.37 -6.94 -7.66
C PRO A 270 -8.48 -7.09 -9.18
N ASN A 271 -7.94 -8.15 -9.81
CA ASN A 271 -7.67 -8.05 -11.25
C ASN A 271 -7.85 -9.32 -12.11
N ILE A 272 -8.76 -10.25 -11.81
CA ILE A 272 -8.96 -11.40 -12.71
C ILE A 272 -10.39 -11.50 -13.29
N PHE A 273 -11.19 -10.45 -13.29
CA PHE A 273 -12.46 -10.49 -14.01
C PHE A 273 -12.57 -9.32 -15.00
N PRO A 274 -12.80 -9.63 -16.30
CA PRO A 274 -13.22 -8.61 -17.25
C PRO A 274 -14.58 -8.04 -16.79
N PRO A 275 -14.90 -6.78 -17.09
CA PRO A 275 -16.21 -6.23 -16.84
C PRO A 275 -17.25 -7.00 -17.68
N ASN A 276 -18.26 -7.55 -17.05
CA ASN A 276 -19.36 -8.34 -17.58
C ASN A 276 -19.11 -9.85 -17.74
N GLN A 277 -19.41 -10.58 -16.64
CA GLN A 277 -20.26 -11.76 -16.72
C GLN A 277 -20.84 -12.06 -15.34
N GLY A 278 -22.15 -12.24 -15.27
CA GLY A 278 -22.95 -12.30 -14.08
C GLY A 278 -22.54 -13.36 -13.06
N GLY A 279 -22.88 -13.07 -11.83
CA GLY A 279 -22.72 -13.82 -10.61
C GLY A 279 -22.40 -15.30 -10.72
N ALA A 280 -21.17 -15.65 -10.41
CA ALA A 280 -20.83 -16.99 -9.99
C ALA A 280 -20.41 -16.95 -8.53
N ALA A 281 -21.11 -17.72 -7.71
CA ALA A 281 -20.84 -17.89 -6.29
C ALA A 281 -19.42 -18.42 -6.06
N LEU A 282 -18.72 -17.88 -5.09
CA LEU A 282 -17.42 -18.37 -4.62
C LEU A 282 -17.54 -19.84 -4.20
N PRO A 283 -16.58 -20.70 -4.55
CA PRO A 283 -16.55 -22.05 -4.04
C PRO A 283 -16.31 -22.04 -2.53
N LYS A 284 -17.16 -22.77 -1.81
CA LYS A 284 -16.97 -23.03 -0.38
C LYS A 284 -15.66 -23.79 -0.20
N ALA A 285 -14.83 -23.33 0.74
CA ALA A 285 -13.65 -24.07 1.18
C ALA A 285 -14.09 -25.47 1.63
N ALA A 286 -13.41 -26.49 1.10
CA ALA A 286 -13.57 -27.86 1.57
C ALA A 286 -13.03 -27.98 2.99
N SER A 287 -13.85 -28.58 3.86
CA SER A 287 -13.58 -28.94 5.25
C SER A 287 -12.44 -29.94 5.39
#